data_7fa1fc8039947e4504a385e850f46674
#
_entry.id   7fa1fc8039947e4504a385e850f46674
#
_cell.length_a   1.000
_cell.length_b   1.000
_cell.length_c   1.000
_cell.angle_alpha   90.00
_cell.angle_beta   90.00
_cell.angle_gamma   90.00
#
_symmetry.space_group_name_H-M   'P 1'
#
loop_
_entity.id
_entity.type
_entity.pdbx_description
1 polymer ?
#
loop_
_entity_poly.entity_id
_entity_poly.type
_entity_poly.pdbx_seq_one_letter_code
_entity_poly.pdbx_strand_id
1 'polypeptide(L)'
;MTDENDFNKSHEKLVKQFSNGITHNLILWIISKESIHGYGIMKKLEEFFNFDCNQCDIKINSSKVYPILSKMEKVGLIAGEWKVNENNKRVKYYSITEEGEIVLGHVQTHMNNVLNSPTWLAFFKDMTGMEINNEKRN
;
A
#
# COMPACT_ATOMS: atom_id res chain seq x y z
N MET A 1 -23.24 -16.04 -23.85
CA MET A 1 -23.47 -16.42 -22.45
C MET A 1 -22.21 -16.21 -21.66
N THR A 2 -22.20 -15.16 -20.87
CA THR A 2 -21.14 -14.99 -19.89
C THR A 2 -21.39 -16.02 -18.77
N ASP A 3 -20.49 -16.97 -18.67
CA ASP A 3 -20.49 -17.97 -17.62
C ASP A 3 -20.33 -17.23 -16.27
N GLU A 4 -21.11 -17.61 -15.27
CA GLU A 4 -21.03 -17.08 -13.91
C GLU A 4 -19.59 -17.12 -13.37
N ASN A 5 -18.81 -18.10 -13.83
CA ASN A 5 -17.41 -18.27 -13.52
C ASN A 5 -16.53 -17.17 -14.12
N ASP A 6 -16.81 -16.72 -15.33
CA ASP A 6 -16.09 -15.63 -15.99
C ASP A 6 -16.37 -14.27 -15.32
N PHE A 7 -17.60 -14.06 -14.88
CA PHE A 7 -17.99 -12.87 -14.12
C PHE A 7 -17.24 -12.80 -12.79
N ASN A 8 -17.18 -13.89 -12.04
CA ASN A 8 -16.48 -13.96 -10.76
C ASN A 8 -14.98 -13.74 -10.91
N LYS A 9 -14.36 -14.31 -11.95
CA LYS A 9 -12.94 -14.09 -12.25
C LYS A 9 -12.63 -12.65 -12.58
N SER A 10 -13.50 -12.00 -13.36
CA SER A 10 -13.34 -10.58 -13.70
C SER A 10 -13.47 -9.67 -12.48
N HIS A 11 -14.41 -9.98 -11.58
CA HIS A 11 -14.61 -9.26 -10.33
C HIS A 11 -13.38 -9.37 -9.41
N GLU A 12 -12.88 -10.58 -9.19
CA GLU A 12 -11.68 -10.83 -8.40
C GLU A 12 -10.46 -10.09 -8.97
N LYS A 13 -10.33 -10.07 -10.30
CA LYS A 13 -9.24 -9.38 -10.97
C LYS A 13 -9.26 -7.87 -10.72
N LEU A 14 -10.45 -7.24 -10.79
CA LEU A 14 -10.59 -5.80 -10.53
C LEU A 14 -10.22 -5.44 -9.09
N VAL A 15 -10.69 -6.24 -8.12
CA VAL A 15 -10.35 -6.04 -6.70
C VAL A 15 -8.84 -6.19 -6.49
N LYS A 16 -8.23 -7.20 -7.11
CA LYS A 16 -6.78 -7.42 -7.05
C LYS A 16 -5.99 -6.26 -7.65
N GLN A 17 -6.42 -5.73 -8.78
CA GLN A 17 -5.77 -4.59 -9.42
C GLN A 17 -5.82 -3.34 -8.55
N PHE A 18 -6.94 -3.08 -7.90
CA PHE A 18 -7.07 -1.98 -6.96
C PHE A 18 -6.08 -2.12 -5.80
N SER A 19 -6.05 -3.30 -5.17
CA SER A 19 -5.15 -3.59 -4.04
C SER A 19 -3.68 -3.47 -4.46
N ASN A 20 -3.32 -3.97 -5.63
CA ASN A 20 -1.94 -3.91 -6.14
C ASN A 20 -1.49 -2.47 -6.42
N GLY A 21 -2.40 -1.63 -6.92
CA GLY A 21 -2.07 -0.25 -7.26
C GLY A 21 -1.69 0.59 -6.04
N ILE A 22 -2.26 0.30 -4.87
CA ILE A 22 -1.97 1.06 -3.66
C ILE A 22 -0.84 0.45 -2.82
N THR A 23 -0.50 -0.82 -3.04
CA THR A 23 0.46 -1.54 -2.18
C THR A 23 1.82 -0.87 -2.10
N HIS A 24 2.35 -0.37 -3.21
CA HIS A 24 3.64 0.33 -3.23
C HIS A 24 3.63 1.57 -2.32
N ASN A 25 2.58 2.35 -2.39
CA ASN A 25 2.43 3.55 -1.56
C ASN A 25 2.31 3.21 -0.08
N LEU A 26 1.56 2.15 0.24
CA LEU A 26 1.40 1.67 1.61
C LEU A 26 2.74 1.20 2.19
N ILE A 27 3.52 0.46 1.43
CA ILE A 27 4.85 -0.03 1.86
C ILE A 27 5.77 1.14 2.17
N LEU A 28 5.86 2.13 1.29
CA LEU A 28 6.72 3.29 1.51
C LEU A 28 6.27 4.08 2.74
N TRP A 29 4.96 4.26 2.91
CA TRP A 29 4.40 4.92 4.09
C TRP A 29 4.72 4.17 5.38
N ILE A 30 4.57 2.85 5.39
CA ILE A 30 4.89 2.01 6.56
C ILE A 30 6.36 2.19 6.96
N ILE A 31 7.26 2.15 5.98
CA ILE A 31 8.70 2.30 6.21
C ILE A 31 9.03 3.72 6.70
N SER A 32 8.26 4.72 6.27
CA SER A 32 8.46 6.10 6.71
C SER A 32 8.20 6.33 8.19
N LYS A 33 7.44 5.44 8.83
CA LYS A 33 7.08 5.57 10.25
C LYS A 33 8.16 5.07 11.21
N GLU A 34 8.84 4.02 10.81
CA GLU A 34 9.92 3.41 11.62
C GLU A 34 10.74 2.44 10.77
N SER A 35 11.95 2.20 11.19
CA SER A 35 12.76 1.13 10.60
C SER A 35 12.08 -0.21 10.88
N ILE A 36 11.89 -1.04 9.85
CA ILE A 36 11.06 -2.24 9.95
C ILE A 36 11.61 -3.33 9.02
N HIS A 37 11.52 -4.59 9.46
CA HIS A 37 11.89 -5.74 8.65
C HIS A 37 10.74 -6.21 7.74
N GLY A 38 11.05 -7.04 6.74
CA GLY A 38 10.08 -7.48 5.74
C GLY A 38 8.85 -8.17 6.33
N TYR A 39 9.02 -9.02 7.32
CA TYR A 39 7.90 -9.68 8.01
C TYR A 39 6.97 -8.67 8.69
N GLY A 40 7.56 -7.66 9.35
CA GLY A 40 6.79 -6.59 9.98
C GLY A 40 5.99 -5.77 8.96
N ILE A 41 6.58 -5.49 7.80
CA ILE A 41 5.89 -4.81 6.70
C ILE A 41 4.69 -5.64 6.24
N MET A 42 4.86 -6.94 6.06
CA MET A 42 3.79 -7.85 5.65
C MET A 42 2.64 -7.87 6.64
N LYS A 43 2.95 -7.91 7.94
CA LYS A 43 1.94 -7.87 9.01
C LYS A 43 1.14 -6.57 8.99
N LYS A 44 1.81 -5.44 8.80
CA LYS A 44 1.12 -4.15 8.70
C LYS A 44 0.27 -4.03 7.44
N LEU A 45 0.72 -4.59 6.32
CA LEU A 45 -0.08 -4.65 5.09
C LEU A 45 -1.35 -5.48 5.27
N GLU A 46 -1.27 -6.60 5.99
CA GLU A 46 -2.43 -7.42 6.29
C GLU A 46 -3.54 -6.64 7.03
N GLU A 47 -3.17 -5.72 7.90
CA GLU A 47 -4.13 -4.86 8.60
C GLU A 47 -4.94 -4.00 7.63
N PHE A 48 -4.33 -3.54 6.53
CA PHE A 48 -5.03 -2.74 5.51
C PHE A 48 -6.03 -3.56 4.70
N PHE A 49 -5.74 -4.82 4.43
CA PHE A 49 -6.53 -5.63 3.49
C PHE A 49 -7.51 -6.60 4.15
N ASN A 50 -7.39 -6.84 5.45
CA ASN A 50 -8.23 -7.79 6.17
C ASN A 50 -9.25 -7.15 7.13
N PHE A 51 -9.38 -5.83 7.12
CA PHE A 51 -10.18 -5.12 8.12
C PHE A 51 -11.69 -5.32 7.98
N ASP A 52 -12.20 -5.58 6.78
CA ASP A 52 -13.65 -5.60 6.51
C ASP A 52 -14.14 -6.94 5.99
N CYS A 53 -13.30 -7.96 5.97
CA CYS A 53 -13.62 -9.11 5.14
C CYS A 53 -13.56 -10.41 5.91
N ASN A 54 -14.76 -11.01 6.13
CA ASN A 54 -14.87 -12.37 6.61
C ASN A 54 -14.60 -13.42 5.51
N GLN A 55 -14.48 -12.98 4.24
CA GLN A 55 -14.35 -13.87 3.09
C GLN A 55 -13.20 -13.52 2.15
N CYS A 56 -12.53 -12.40 2.35
CA CYS A 56 -11.40 -12.01 1.53
C CYS A 56 -10.10 -12.45 2.20
N ASP A 57 -9.70 -13.67 1.94
CA ASP A 57 -8.39 -14.17 2.35
C ASP A 57 -7.32 -13.55 1.45
N ILE A 58 -7.16 -12.23 1.55
CA ILE A 58 -6.04 -11.57 0.88
C ILE A 58 -4.80 -11.83 1.71
N LYS A 59 -4.12 -12.91 1.36
CA LYS A 59 -2.83 -13.24 1.95
C LYS A 59 -1.75 -12.44 1.25
N ILE A 60 -1.06 -11.62 2.02
CA ILE A 60 0.14 -10.94 1.56
C ILE A 60 1.29 -11.93 1.75
N ASN A 61 1.86 -12.37 0.64
CA ASN A 61 2.98 -13.29 0.68
C ASN A 61 4.31 -12.59 0.35
N SER A 62 5.40 -13.23 0.75
CA SER A 62 6.74 -12.71 0.55
C SER A 62 7.10 -12.56 -0.93
N SER A 63 6.58 -13.41 -1.80
CA SER A 63 6.85 -13.34 -3.23
C SER A 63 6.34 -12.06 -3.89
N LYS A 64 5.38 -11.39 -3.27
CA LYS A 64 4.84 -10.11 -3.72
C LYS A 64 5.57 -8.91 -3.12
N VAL A 65 5.89 -8.99 -1.83
CA VAL A 65 6.47 -7.87 -1.07
C VAL A 65 7.96 -7.70 -1.33
N TYR A 66 8.73 -8.76 -1.32
CA TYR A 66 10.19 -8.68 -1.45
C TYR A 66 10.67 -8.10 -2.80
N PRO A 67 10.05 -8.41 -3.95
CA PRO A 67 10.41 -7.74 -5.19
C PRO A 67 10.17 -6.22 -5.16
N ILE A 68 9.11 -5.77 -4.48
CA ILE A 68 8.82 -4.33 -4.30
C ILE A 68 9.92 -3.69 -3.46
N LEU A 69 10.29 -4.31 -2.35
CA LEU A 69 11.35 -3.83 -1.46
C LEU A 69 12.70 -3.77 -2.18
N SER A 70 13.03 -4.80 -2.94
CA SER A 70 14.28 -4.84 -3.72
C SER A 70 14.34 -3.72 -4.74
N LYS A 71 13.25 -3.45 -5.43
CA LYS A 71 13.17 -2.37 -6.42
C LYS A 71 13.28 -1.01 -5.75
N MET A 72 12.59 -0.79 -4.64
CA MET A 72 12.66 0.47 -3.89
C MET A 72 14.08 0.75 -3.36
N GLU A 73 14.75 -0.29 -2.86
CA GLU A 73 16.14 -0.18 -2.41
C GLU A 73 17.06 0.14 -3.59
N LYS A 74 16.89 -0.54 -4.72
CA LYS A 74 17.69 -0.34 -5.93
C LYS A 74 17.60 1.09 -6.47
N VAL A 75 16.40 1.68 -6.46
CA VAL A 75 16.19 3.05 -6.93
C VAL A 75 16.44 4.10 -5.85
N GLY A 76 16.81 3.70 -4.65
CA GLY A 76 17.24 4.62 -3.59
C GLY A 76 16.16 5.21 -2.73
N LEU A 77 14.94 4.67 -2.72
CA LEU A 77 13.84 5.17 -1.88
C LEU A 77 13.93 4.68 -0.44
N ILE A 78 14.50 3.50 -0.26
CA ILE A 78 14.70 2.88 1.05
C ILE A 78 16.13 2.32 1.13
N ALA A 79 16.62 2.15 2.35
CA ALA A 79 17.92 1.54 2.62
C ALA A 79 17.73 0.35 3.54
N GLY A 80 18.38 -0.76 3.21
CA GLY A 80 18.36 -1.98 4.02
C GLY A 80 19.62 -2.11 4.84
N GLU A 81 19.46 -2.50 6.10
CA GLU A 81 20.56 -2.77 7.01
C GLU A 81 20.34 -4.10 7.72
N TRP A 82 21.35 -4.96 7.69
CA TRP A 82 21.32 -6.23 8.39
C TRP A 82 21.64 -6.05 9.86
N LYS A 83 20.76 -6.53 10.73
CA LYS A 83 20.93 -6.50 12.18
C LYS A 83 20.68 -7.88 12.77
N VAL A 84 21.29 -8.16 13.91
CA VAL A 84 21.03 -9.39 14.67
C VAL A 84 19.92 -9.10 15.68
N ASN A 85 18.86 -9.90 15.64
CA ASN A 85 17.73 -9.75 16.56
C ASN A 85 18.00 -10.45 17.91
N GLU A 86 17.04 -10.37 18.83
CA GLU A 86 17.10 -10.98 20.16
C GLU A 86 17.30 -12.51 20.11
N ASN A 87 16.85 -13.16 19.05
CA ASN A 87 16.99 -14.61 18.84
C ASN A 87 18.30 -14.99 18.14
N ASN A 88 19.25 -14.05 18.07
CA ASN A 88 20.55 -14.23 17.40
C ASN A 88 20.41 -14.54 15.89
N LYS A 89 19.30 -14.13 15.27
CA LYS A 89 19.07 -14.27 13.83
C LYS A 89 19.39 -12.96 13.12
N ARG A 90 19.99 -13.08 11.95
CA ARG A 90 20.31 -11.97 11.08
C ARG A 90 19.05 -11.56 10.30
N VAL A 91 18.60 -10.32 10.49
CA VAL A 91 17.36 -9.78 9.89
C VAL A 91 17.67 -8.46 9.22
N LYS A 92 17.10 -8.25 8.02
CA LYS A 92 17.27 -7.02 7.29
C LYS A 92 16.16 -6.03 7.65
N TYR A 93 16.57 -4.86 8.12
CA TYR A 93 15.68 -3.74 8.45
C TYR A 93 15.75 -2.70 7.34
N TYR A 94 14.59 -2.18 6.97
CA TYR A 94 14.46 -1.14 5.96
C TYR A 94 14.11 0.18 6.60
N SER A 95 14.71 1.26 6.13
CA SER A 95 14.39 2.63 6.53
C SER A 95 14.23 3.50 5.29
N ILE A 96 13.43 4.56 5.42
CA ILE A 96 13.24 5.50 4.32
C ILE A 96 14.48 6.37 4.16
N THR A 97 14.83 6.66 2.92
CA THR A 97 15.90 7.59 2.58
C THR A 97 15.34 9.00 2.42
N GLU A 98 16.23 9.99 2.28
CA GLU A 98 15.83 11.36 1.94
C GLU A 98 15.06 11.41 0.63
N GLU A 99 15.53 10.69 -0.39
CA GLU A 99 14.84 10.56 -1.68
C GLU A 99 13.47 9.91 -1.52
N GLY A 100 13.34 8.91 -0.66
CA GLY A 100 12.07 8.26 -0.34
C GLY A 100 11.09 9.23 0.30
N GLU A 101 11.54 10.09 1.20
CA GLU A 101 10.71 11.13 1.82
C GLU A 101 10.22 12.15 0.79
N ILE A 102 11.06 12.54 -0.15
CA ILE A 102 10.68 13.45 -1.24
C ILE A 102 9.59 12.83 -2.11
N VAL A 103 9.74 11.56 -2.50
CA VAL A 103 8.73 10.84 -3.29
C VAL A 103 7.43 10.71 -2.51
N LEU A 104 7.50 10.40 -1.22
CA LEU A 104 6.30 10.31 -0.37
C LEU A 104 5.58 11.66 -0.29
N GLY A 105 6.33 12.76 -0.23
CA GLY A 105 5.78 14.13 -0.31
C GLY A 105 5.04 14.40 -1.61
N HIS A 106 5.56 13.91 -2.74
CA HIS A 106 4.86 14.01 -4.03
C HIS A 106 3.56 13.20 -4.05
N VAL A 107 3.56 12.01 -3.45
CA VAL A 107 2.35 11.19 -3.29
C VAL A 107 1.31 11.93 -2.43
N GLN A 108 1.74 12.54 -1.33
CA GLN A 108 0.86 13.34 -0.47
C GLN A 108 0.21 14.49 -1.24
N THR A 109 0.99 15.23 -2.03
CA THR A 109 0.48 16.32 -2.87
C THR A 109 -0.54 15.80 -3.87
N HIS A 110 -0.26 14.69 -4.52
CA HIS A 110 -1.19 14.08 -5.48
C HIS A 110 -2.48 13.66 -4.81
N MET A 111 -2.41 13.03 -3.63
CA MET A 111 -3.61 12.63 -2.88
C MET A 111 -4.46 13.83 -2.48
N ASN A 112 -3.82 14.93 -2.05
CA ASN A 112 -4.53 16.19 -1.77
C ASN A 112 -5.22 16.73 -3.01
N ASN A 113 -4.57 16.69 -4.17
CA ASN A 113 -5.15 17.13 -5.43
C ASN A 113 -6.35 16.27 -5.82
N VAL A 114 -6.28 14.97 -5.60
CA VAL A 114 -7.41 14.05 -5.82
C VAL A 114 -8.60 14.46 -4.95
N LEU A 115 -8.40 14.71 -3.67
CA LEU A 115 -9.47 15.09 -2.74
C LEU A 115 -10.02 16.51 -2.99
N ASN A 116 -9.32 17.33 -3.77
CA ASN A 116 -9.79 18.66 -4.16
C ASN A 116 -10.37 18.70 -5.58
N SER A 117 -10.42 17.55 -6.28
CA SER A 117 -10.95 17.48 -7.63
C SER A 117 -12.44 17.13 -7.63
N PRO A 118 -13.31 17.98 -8.22
CA PRO A 118 -14.75 17.66 -8.31
C PRO A 118 -15.02 16.35 -9.03
N THR A 119 -14.22 16.00 -10.04
CA THR A 119 -14.34 14.75 -10.80
C THR A 119 -14.04 13.54 -9.92
N TRP A 120 -12.94 13.59 -9.18
CA TRP A 120 -12.57 12.51 -8.25
C TRP A 120 -13.59 12.38 -7.12
N LEU A 121 -14.08 13.49 -6.58
CA LEU A 121 -15.08 13.48 -5.51
C LEU A 121 -16.40 12.87 -5.98
N ALA A 122 -16.81 13.13 -7.23
CA ALA A 122 -18.00 12.49 -7.82
C ALA A 122 -17.83 10.98 -7.90
N PHE A 123 -16.64 10.51 -8.31
CA PHE A 123 -16.33 9.08 -8.35
C PHE A 123 -16.39 8.46 -6.95
N PHE A 124 -15.74 9.07 -5.96
CA PHE A 124 -15.75 8.55 -4.59
C PHE A 124 -17.17 8.53 -4.01
N LYS A 125 -17.96 9.57 -4.26
CA LYS A 125 -19.35 9.63 -3.80
C LYS A 125 -20.19 8.49 -4.36
N ASP A 126 -20.06 8.21 -5.66
CA ASP A 126 -20.78 7.12 -6.31
C ASP A 126 -20.34 5.75 -5.76
N MET A 127 -19.04 5.57 -5.55
CA MET A 127 -18.47 4.28 -5.14
C MET A 127 -18.67 3.99 -3.65
N THR A 128 -18.72 5.01 -2.80
CA THR A 128 -18.80 4.83 -1.35
C THR A 128 -20.16 5.22 -0.76
N GLY A 129 -20.99 5.98 -1.50
CA GLY A 129 -22.20 6.58 -0.98
C GLY A 129 -21.96 7.69 0.04
N MET A 130 -20.73 8.11 0.24
CA MET A 130 -20.35 9.13 1.22
C MET A 130 -19.99 10.45 0.55
N GLU A 131 -20.41 11.57 1.14
CA GLU A 131 -19.89 12.89 0.77
C GLU A 131 -18.61 13.17 1.53
N ILE A 132 -17.54 13.40 0.78
CA ILE A 132 -16.28 13.86 1.34
C ILE A 132 -16.38 15.38 1.39
N ASN A 133 -16.65 15.92 2.59
CA ASN A 133 -16.67 17.35 2.81
C ASN A 133 -15.27 17.91 2.70
N ASN A 134 -15.08 18.69 1.65
CA ASN A 134 -13.84 19.41 1.44
C ASN A 134 -13.90 20.73 2.21
N GLU A 135 -14.00 20.66 3.52
CA GLU A 135 -13.79 21.85 4.34
C GLU A 135 -12.31 22.22 4.20
N LYS A 136 -12.10 23.41 3.70
CA LYS A 136 -10.77 24.01 3.63
C LYS A 136 -10.13 23.92 5.01
N ARG A 137 -9.21 23.01 5.18
CA ARG A 137 -8.30 23.06 6.32
C ARG A 137 -7.36 24.23 6.09
N ASN A 138 -7.67 25.31 6.76
CA ASN A 138 -6.73 26.40 6.89
C ASN A 138 -5.55 25.96 7.76
#